data_958efec268ddbe6f654ddb892ecc0468
#
_entry.id   958efec268ddbe6f654ddb892ecc0468
#
_cell.length_a   1.000
_cell.length_b   1.000
_cell.length_c   1.000
_cell.angle_alpha   90.00
_cell.angle_beta   90.00
_cell.angle_gamma   90.00
#
_symmetry.space_group_name_H-M   'P 1'
#
loop_
_entity.id
_entity.type
_entity.pdbx_description
1 polymer ?
#
loop_
_entity_poly.entity_id
_entity_poly.type
_entity_poly.pdbx_seq_one_letter_code
_entity_poly.pdbx_strand_id
1 'polypeptide(L)'
;MCIRDRVIASPFKPLAYIDKMDIFAYRYLENFPDAEKPIEKYMVIELKKGKATRDFPLQLMRYVDWISREYAAGDYSLIKAVGIAKGYPKGIQKILDEQCKRSYLSDLHPNTTSQWNDLSLYEYSMNQTNQLQIKKSDIFDSILELKERLSDIGIEYNTCKIRINGEVYAPKFKVQSKKWAFFDGLNEEERIVLNENKWKVIDIGGIKNKAEVDQLILELFK
;
A
#
# COMPACT_ATOMS: atom_id res chain seq x y z
N MET A 1 11.90 18.10 13.06
CA MET A 1 11.44 19.44 12.63
C MET A 1 10.27 19.27 11.67
N CYS A 2 9.21 20.05 11.81
CA CYS A 2 8.06 20.04 10.93
C CYS A 2 7.96 21.37 10.20
N ILE A 3 7.84 21.36 8.89
CA ILE A 3 7.72 22.55 8.05
C ILE A 3 6.37 22.52 7.37
N ARG A 4 5.54 23.55 7.62
CA ARG A 4 4.22 23.70 7.02
C ARG A 4 4.31 24.45 5.69
N ASP A 5 3.41 24.15 4.77
CA ASP A 5 3.24 24.85 3.48
C ASP A 5 4.53 24.94 2.64
N ARG A 6 5.36 23.92 2.69
CA ARG A 6 6.57 23.92 1.88
C ARG A 6 6.24 23.89 0.39
N VAL A 7 6.72 24.90 -0.31
CA VAL A 7 6.60 24.99 -1.76
C VAL A 7 7.53 23.97 -2.42
N ILE A 8 6.98 23.15 -3.26
CA ILE A 8 7.75 22.22 -4.11
C ILE A 8 8.21 22.99 -5.33
N ALA A 9 9.43 23.48 -5.29
CA ALA A 9 10.09 24.03 -6.45
C ALA A 9 10.94 22.94 -7.11
N SER A 10 10.63 22.58 -8.35
CA SER A 10 11.49 21.71 -9.15
C SER A 10 12.06 22.55 -10.31
N PRO A 11 13.37 22.50 -10.58
CA PRO A 11 13.95 23.20 -11.71
C PRO A 11 13.41 22.73 -13.06
N PHE A 12 12.73 21.57 -13.09
CA PHE A 12 12.11 21.00 -14.29
C PHE A 12 10.61 21.29 -14.41
N LYS A 13 10.00 21.97 -13.43
CA LYS A 13 8.60 22.39 -13.53
C LYS A 13 8.48 23.82 -14.02
N PRO A 14 7.50 24.12 -14.90
CA PRO A 14 7.17 25.48 -15.23
C PRO A 14 6.87 26.29 -13.96
N LEU A 15 7.33 27.53 -13.88
CA LEU A 15 7.10 28.44 -12.75
C LEU A 15 5.62 28.61 -12.36
N ALA A 16 4.70 28.32 -13.30
CA ALA A 16 3.26 28.38 -13.09
C ALA A 16 2.69 27.21 -12.27
N TYR A 17 3.45 26.13 -12.02
CA TYR A 17 2.98 24.94 -11.33
C TYR A 17 3.70 24.79 -9.99
N ILE A 18 3.07 25.30 -8.94
CA ILE A 18 3.58 25.23 -7.58
C ILE A 18 2.65 24.28 -6.79
N ASP A 19 3.13 23.09 -6.52
CA ASP A 19 2.48 22.18 -5.54
C ASP A 19 2.95 22.54 -4.13
N LYS A 20 2.04 22.51 -3.17
CA LYS A 20 2.35 22.75 -1.75
C LYS A 20 2.02 21.50 -0.96
N MET A 21 2.95 21.07 -0.13
CA MET A 21 2.70 20.08 0.91
C MET A 21 2.13 20.77 2.16
N ASP A 22 1.10 20.19 2.75
CA ASP A 22 0.55 20.73 4.00
C ASP A 22 1.56 20.63 5.14
N ILE A 23 2.18 19.45 5.31
CA ILE A 23 3.20 19.23 6.34
C ILE A 23 4.34 18.39 5.75
N PHE A 24 5.56 18.88 5.90
CA PHE A 24 6.79 18.13 5.67
C PHE A 24 7.56 18.03 6.98
N ALA A 25 7.86 16.81 7.41
CA ALA A 25 8.56 16.53 8.64
C ALA A 25 9.71 15.55 8.39
N TYR A 26 10.64 15.51 9.34
CA TYR A 26 11.67 14.48 9.35
C TYR A 26 12.03 14.10 10.78
N ARG A 27 12.52 12.87 10.93
CA ARG A 27 13.01 12.32 12.19
C ARG A 27 14.51 12.04 12.07
N TYR A 28 15.24 12.41 13.09
CA TYR A 28 16.65 12.04 13.22
C TYR A 28 16.80 10.65 13.81
N LEU A 29 17.88 9.97 13.44
CA LEU A 29 18.29 8.73 14.07
C LEU A 29 18.62 9.00 15.55
N GLU A 30 17.91 8.31 16.43
CA GLU A 30 18.15 8.40 17.87
C GLU A 30 19.47 7.67 18.23
N ASN A 31 20.13 8.15 19.28
CA ASN A 31 21.38 7.56 19.80
C ASN A 31 22.58 7.58 18.84
N PHE A 32 22.59 8.49 17.86
CA PHE A 32 23.77 8.70 17.04
C PHE A 32 24.78 9.56 17.82
N PRO A 33 26.07 9.11 17.94
CA PRO A 33 27.04 9.75 18.83
C PRO A 33 27.55 11.11 18.35
N ASP A 34 27.39 11.40 17.06
CA ASP A 34 27.92 12.63 16.47
C ASP A 34 26.97 13.82 16.58
N ALA A 35 27.49 15.03 16.51
CA ALA A 35 26.71 16.27 16.60
C ALA A 35 25.73 16.43 15.42
N GLU A 36 26.08 15.89 14.24
CA GLU A 36 25.23 15.86 13.07
C GLU A 36 24.48 14.54 13.01
N LYS A 37 23.24 14.53 13.51
CA LYS A 37 22.38 13.35 13.48
C LYS A 37 21.85 13.12 12.07
N PRO A 38 22.06 11.94 11.47
CA PRO A 38 21.47 11.62 10.17
C PRO A 38 19.95 11.55 10.26
N ILE A 39 19.30 11.84 9.15
CA ILE A 39 17.85 11.72 9.05
C ILE A 39 17.52 10.25 8.86
N GLU A 40 16.69 9.73 9.76
CA GLU A 40 16.19 8.38 9.72
C GLU A 40 14.98 8.25 8.78
N LYS A 41 14.09 9.26 8.78
CA LYS A 41 12.85 9.21 8.03
C LYS A 41 12.36 10.59 7.66
N TYR A 42 11.94 10.76 6.41
CA TYR A 42 11.15 11.89 5.95
C TYR A 42 9.66 11.52 6.01
N MET A 43 8.80 12.49 6.31
CA MET A 43 7.36 12.29 6.34
C MET A 43 6.66 13.43 5.62
N VAL A 44 5.76 13.10 4.71
CA VAL A 44 4.82 14.04 4.11
C VAL A 44 3.41 13.72 4.60
N ILE A 45 2.69 14.75 5.05
CA ILE A 45 1.30 14.62 5.48
C ILE A 45 0.47 15.61 4.67
N GLU A 46 -0.56 15.11 4.03
CA GLU A 46 -1.54 15.91 3.28
C GLU A 46 -2.90 15.80 3.96
N LEU A 47 -3.56 16.94 4.14
CA LEU A 47 -4.81 17.09 4.86
C LEU A 47 -5.94 17.48 3.92
N LYS A 48 -7.10 16.85 4.04
CA LYS A 48 -8.32 17.28 3.34
C LYS A 48 -9.43 17.58 4.34
N LYS A 49 -9.97 18.82 4.30
CA LYS A 49 -11.06 19.26 5.15
C LYS A 49 -12.34 18.40 5.00
N GLY A 50 -12.53 17.78 3.85
CA GLY A 50 -13.70 16.95 3.54
C GLY A 50 -13.32 15.54 3.14
N LYS A 51 -14.18 14.88 2.38
CA LYS A 51 -13.86 13.60 1.74
C LYS A 51 -12.76 13.81 0.68
N ALA A 52 -11.81 12.89 0.63
CA ALA A 52 -10.79 12.87 -0.40
C ALA A 52 -11.38 12.52 -1.77
N THR A 53 -10.72 12.97 -2.83
CA THR A 53 -10.99 12.53 -4.20
C THR A 53 -10.18 11.29 -4.56
N ARG A 54 -10.48 10.67 -5.71
CA ARG A 54 -9.68 9.54 -6.22
C ARG A 54 -8.22 9.92 -6.49
N ASP A 55 -7.96 11.18 -6.87
CA ASP A 55 -6.62 11.65 -7.21
C ASP A 55 -5.77 12.01 -5.99
N PHE A 56 -6.34 11.96 -4.79
CA PHE A 56 -5.65 12.32 -3.57
C PHE A 56 -4.39 11.48 -3.29
N PRO A 57 -4.39 10.15 -3.44
CA PRO A 57 -3.15 9.37 -3.30
C PRO A 57 -2.10 9.75 -4.34
N LEU A 58 -2.51 10.08 -5.57
CA LEU A 58 -1.59 10.50 -6.63
C LEU A 58 -0.95 11.87 -6.32
N GLN A 59 -1.68 12.75 -5.64
CA GLN A 59 -1.11 14.00 -5.13
C GLN A 59 0.00 13.69 -4.12
N LEU A 60 -0.23 12.81 -3.15
CA LEU A 60 0.79 12.36 -2.20
C LEU A 60 1.99 11.73 -2.91
N MET A 61 1.77 10.92 -3.95
CA MET A 61 2.87 10.30 -4.70
C MET A 61 3.76 11.33 -5.39
N ARG A 62 3.22 12.45 -5.89
CA ARG A 62 4.06 13.54 -6.42
C ARG A 62 5.00 14.11 -5.37
N TYR A 63 4.55 14.21 -4.13
CA TYR A 63 5.37 14.66 -3.01
C TYR A 63 6.44 13.62 -2.63
N VAL A 64 6.06 12.35 -2.59
CA VAL A 64 7.00 11.24 -2.34
C VAL A 64 8.11 11.23 -3.40
N ASP A 65 7.75 11.32 -4.68
CA ASP A 65 8.73 11.33 -5.78
C ASP A 65 9.64 12.57 -5.74
N TRP A 66 9.11 13.70 -5.30
CA TRP A 66 9.91 14.91 -5.11
C TRP A 66 10.88 14.78 -3.93
N ILE A 67 10.41 14.27 -2.78
CA ILE A 67 11.26 14.04 -1.60
C ILE A 67 12.36 13.03 -1.93
N SER A 68 12.03 11.97 -2.68
CA SER A 68 13.00 10.97 -3.11
C SER A 68 14.17 11.59 -3.89
N ARG A 69 13.88 12.50 -4.81
CA ARG A 69 14.91 13.18 -5.60
C ARG A 69 15.72 14.20 -4.82
N GLU A 70 15.03 15.03 -4.03
CA GLU A 70 15.64 16.24 -3.45
C GLU A 70 16.31 15.97 -2.10
N TYR A 71 15.89 14.93 -1.37
CA TYR A 71 16.34 14.68 0.01
C TYR A 71 16.82 13.26 0.26
N ALA A 72 16.26 12.26 -0.40
CA ALA A 72 16.52 10.86 -0.11
C ALA A 72 17.42 10.17 -1.16
N ALA A 73 17.97 10.91 -2.11
CA ALA A 73 18.88 10.40 -3.15
C ALA A 73 18.36 9.12 -3.86
N GLY A 74 17.06 9.01 -4.05
CA GLY A 74 16.41 7.86 -4.68
C GLY A 74 16.03 6.73 -3.72
N ASP A 75 16.43 6.81 -2.45
CA ASP A 75 16.06 5.81 -1.44
C ASP A 75 14.65 6.07 -0.88
N TYR A 76 13.67 5.39 -1.45
CA TYR A 76 12.29 5.48 -0.99
C TYR A 76 12.09 4.89 0.40
N SER A 77 12.97 4.04 0.91
CA SER A 77 12.84 3.49 2.27
C SER A 77 12.83 4.56 3.35
N LEU A 78 13.45 5.70 3.06
CA LEU A 78 13.51 6.84 3.98
C LEU A 78 12.22 7.69 3.98
N ILE A 79 11.19 7.33 3.22
CA ILE A 79 10.02 8.19 3.02
C ILE A 79 8.77 7.52 3.55
N LYS A 80 7.95 8.26 4.28
CA LYS A 80 6.60 7.89 4.69
C LYS A 80 5.60 8.94 4.22
N ALA A 81 4.51 8.50 3.61
CA ALA A 81 3.42 9.37 3.20
C ALA A 81 2.16 9.09 4.03
N VAL A 82 1.50 10.15 4.45
CA VAL A 82 0.30 10.08 5.26
C VAL A 82 -0.76 11.00 4.67
N GLY A 83 -1.91 10.42 4.34
CA GLY A 83 -3.10 11.17 3.95
C GLY A 83 -4.14 11.18 5.07
N ILE A 84 -4.70 12.35 5.38
CA ILE A 84 -5.74 12.49 6.40
C ILE A 84 -6.94 13.19 5.79
N ALA A 85 -8.11 12.56 5.80
CA ALA A 85 -9.35 13.10 5.25
C ALA A 85 -10.55 12.69 6.11
N LYS A 86 -11.73 13.29 5.86
CA LYS A 86 -12.98 12.88 6.52
C LYS A 86 -13.49 11.50 6.04
N GLY A 87 -12.95 11.00 4.95
CA GLY A 87 -13.28 9.70 4.36
C GLY A 87 -12.75 9.60 2.93
N TYR A 88 -12.77 8.39 2.39
CA TYR A 88 -12.22 8.08 1.09
C TYR A 88 -13.28 7.50 0.15
N PRO A 89 -13.15 7.68 -1.18
CA PRO A 89 -14.07 7.10 -2.14
C PRO A 89 -13.88 5.58 -2.24
N LYS A 90 -14.94 4.88 -2.62
CA LYS A 90 -14.86 3.45 -2.94
C LYS A 90 -13.84 3.22 -4.06
N GLY A 91 -13.09 2.12 -3.94
CA GLY A 91 -12.07 1.74 -4.94
C GLY A 91 -10.75 2.51 -4.84
N ILE A 92 -10.51 3.30 -3.79
CA ILE A 92 -9.23 3.97 -3.58
C ILE A 92 -8.09 2.96 -3.38
N GLN A 93 -8.39 1.79 -2.81
CA GLN A 93 -7.42 0.71 -2.64
C GLN A 93 -6.78 0.30 -3.97
N LYS A 94 -7.58 0.18 -5.02
CA LYS A 94 -7.06 -0.13 -6.37
C LYS A 94 -6.02 0.89 -6.84
N ILE A 95 -6.25 2.17 -6.57
CA ILE A 95 -5.28 3.24 -6.91
C ILE A 95 -4.00 3.10 -6.08
N LEU A 96 -4.12 2.79 -4.80
CA LEU A 96 -2.97 2.54 -3.93
C LEU A 96 -2.13 1.37 -4.46
N ASP A 97 -2.77 0.28 -4.83
CA ASP A 97 -2.09 -0.94 -5.29
C ASP A 97 -1.43 -0.79 -6.65
N GLU A 98 -2.08 -0.11 -7.58
CA GLU A 98 -1.63 0.01 -8.96
C GLU A 98 -0.68 1.20 -9.20
N GLN A 99 -0.85 2.30 -8.47
CA GLN A 99 -0.20 3.57 -8.81
C GLN A 99 0.63 4.18 -7.68
N CYS A 100 0.49 3.68 -6.45
CA CYS A 100 1.17 4.25 -5.29
C CYS A 100 2.33 3.39 -4.78
N LYS A 101 2.89 2.55 -5.62
CA LYS A 101 4.08 1.75 -5.32
C LYS A 101 5.27 2.27 -6.12
N ARG A 102 6.48 2.20 -5.54
CA ARG A 102 7.73 2.55 -6.22
C ARG A 102 8.76 1.45 -6.03
N SER A 103 9.43 1.08 -7.11
CA SER A 103 10.61 0.22 -7.02
C SER A 103 11.85 1.08 -6.87
N TYR A 104 12.76 0.70 -6.01
CA TYR A 104 14.04 1.40 -5.79
C TYR A 104 15.16 0.39 -5.51
N LEU A 105 16.39 0.82 -5.67
CA LEU A 105 17.56 0.02 -5.32
C LEU A 105 17.75 0.10 -3.80
N SER A 106 17.65 -1.04 -3.13
CA SER A 106 17.85 -1.16 -1.69
C SER A 106 19.28 -1.51 -1.32
N ASP A 107 20.02 -2.07 -2.27
CA ASP A 107 21.45 -2.35 -2.13
C ASP A 107 22.13 -2.24 -3.50
N LEU A 108 23.38 -1.82 -3.51
CA LEU A 108 24.19 -1.67 -4.72
C LEU A 108 25.12 -2.88 -4.98
N HIS A 109 25.39 -3.70 -3.95
CA HIS A 109 26.31 -4.81 -4.05
C HIS A 109 25.88 -6.02 -3.20
N PRO A 110 25.17 -7.03 -3.74
CA PRO A 110 24.59 -7.11 -5.11
C PRO A 110 23.43 -6.14 -5.31
N ASN A 111 23.16 -5.75 -6.55
CA ASN A 111 22.02 -4.92 -6.88
C ASN A 111 20.72 -5.62 -6.48
N THR A 112 20.06 -5.12 -5.46
CA THR A 112 18.74 -5.57 -5.01
C THR A 112 17.71 -4.48 -5.16
N THR A 113 16.51 -4.86 -5.60
CA THR A 113 15.38 -3.96 -5.73
C THR A 113 14.36 -4.26 -4.66
N SER A 114 13.88 -3.22 -4.00
CA SER A 114 12.78 -3.29 -3.05
C SER A 114 11.58 -2.49 -3.54
N GLN A 115 10.42 -2.77 -2.99
CA GLN A 115 9.20 -2.05 -3.28
C GLN A 115 8.80 -1.17 -2.09
N TRP A 116 8.64 0.10 -2.35
CA TRP A 116 8.07 1.03 -1.40
C TRP A 116 6.54 1.06 -1.52
N ASN A 117 5.87 1.00 -0.38
CA ASN A 117 4.41 1.10 -0.23
C ASN A 117 4.01 1.77 1.10
N ASP A 118 4.91 2.58 1.69
CA ASP A 118 4.70 3.24 2.99
C ASP A 118 3.82 4.49 2.85
N LEU A 119 2.64 4.33 2.22
CA LEU A 119 1.57 5.32 2.16
C LEU A 119 0.41 4.85 3.05
N SER A 120 0.07 5.63 4.04
CA SER A 120 -1.01 5.33 4.97
C SER A 120 -2.11 6.39 4.90
N LEU A 121 -3.36 5.94 4.86
CA LEU A 121 -4.52 6.80 4.88
C LEU A 121 -5.21 6.74 6.25
N TYR A 122 -5.61 7.91 6.75
CA TYR A 122 -6.30 8.06 8.03
C TYR A 122 -7.59 8.84 7.84
N GLU A 123 -8.62 8.46 8.56
CA GLU A 123 -9.87 9.20 8.64
C GLU A 123 -9.94 9.99 9.94
N TYR A 124 -10.44 11.22 9.85
CA TYR A 124 -10.74 11.99 11.03
C TYR A 124 -12.24 12.16 11.22
N SER A 125 -12.64 12.22 12.48
CA SER A 125 -14.01 12.54 12.91
C SER A 125 -13.96 13.38 14.18
N MET A 126 -15.07 14.08 14.43
CA MET A 126 -15.28 14.73 15.73
C MET A 126 -16.22 13.85 16.56
N ASN A 127 -15.84 13.58 17.80
CA ASN A 127 -16.74 12.88 18.71
C ASN A 127 -17.82 13.83 19.27
N GLN A 128 -18.71 13.29 20.08
CA GLN A 128 -19.81 14.05 20.70
C GLN A 128 -19.33 15.18 21.63
N THR A 129 -18.09 15.12 22.10
CA THR A 129 -17.46 16.12 22.95
C THR A 129 -16.56 17.10 22.16
N ASN A 130 -16.72 17.17 20.84
CA ASN A 130 -15.92 18.00 19.92
C ASN A 130 -14.40 17.72 19.98
N GLN A 131 -13.98 16.52 20.36
CA GLN A 131 -12.60 16.11 20.27
C GLN A 131 -12.32 15.46 18.91
N LEU A 132 -11.22 15.86 18.31
CA LEU A 132 -10.74 15.26 17.06
C LEU A 132 -10.25 13.83 17.32
N GLN A 133 -10.80 12.90 16.57
CA GLN A 133 -10.34 11.50 16.51
C GLN A 133 -9.74 11.23 15.13
N ILE A 134 -8.55 10.65 15.13
CA ILE A 134 -7.88 10.20 13.90
C ILE A 134 -7.67 8.70 14.03
N LYS A 135 -8.19 7.94 13.08
CA LYS A 135 -7.99 6.50 13.01
C LYS A 135 -7.43 6.13 11.63
N LYS A 136 -6.62 5.08 11.57
CA LYS A 136 -6.21 4.54 10.27
C LYS A 136 -7.47 4.18 9.50
N SER A 137 -7.55 4.61 8.25
CA SER A 137 -8.69 4.27 7.41
C SER A 137 -8.72 2.75 7.23
N ASP A 138 -9.84 2.15 7.58
CA ASP A 138 -10.11 0.73 7.33
C ASP A 138 -10.36 0.54 5.82
N ILE A 139 -9.36 0.86 5.03
CA ILE A 139 -9.29 0.38 3.65
C ILE A 139 -8.97 -1.08 3.79
N PHE A 140 -10.03 -1.87 3.80
CA PHE A 140 -9.92 -3.29 3.97
C PHE A 140 -9.24 -3.89 2.74
N ASP A 141 -8.06 -4.46 2.95
CA ASP A 141 -7.33 -5.23 1.93
C ASP A 141 -7.53 -6.72 2.25
N SER A 142 -8.49 -7.31 1.54
CA SER A 142 -8.80 -8.74 1.69
C SER A 142 -7.60 -9.64 1.41
N ILE A 143 -6.71 -9.21 0.52
CA ILE A 143 -5.51 -9.98 0.15
C ILE A 143 -4.50 -9.96 1.28
N LEU A 144 -4.25 -8.78 1.85
CA LEU A 144 -3.30 -8.62 2.96
C LEU A 144 -3.81 -9.39 4.19
N GLU A 145 -5.06 -9.18 4.57
CA GLU A 145 -5.68 -9.85 5.73
C GLU A 145 -5.65 -11.37 5.58
N LEU A 146 -6.00 -11.90 4.37
CA LEU A 146 -5.92 -13.34 4.10
C LEU A 146 -4.49 -13.88 4.22
N LYS A 147 -3.50 -13.16 3.71
CA LYS A 147 -2.10 -13.53 3.80
C LYS A 147 -1.62 -13.56 5.25
N GLU A 148 -1.98 -12.55 6.04
CA GLU A 148 -1.66 -12.48 7.47
C GLU A 148 -2.29 -13.67 8.20
N ARG A 149 -3.58 -13.94 8.00
CA ARG A 149 -4.27 -15.07 8.63
C ARG A 149 -3.69 -16.44 8.26
N LEU A 150 -3.35 -16.62 6.98
CA LEU A 150 -2.70 -17.86 6.53
C LEU A 150 -1.32 -18.04 7.16
N SER A 151 -0.54 -16.97 7.26
CA SER A 151 0.77 -16.97 7.93
C SER A 151 0.65 -17.28 9.42
N ASP A 152 -0.32 -16.70 10.12
CA ASP A 152 -0.57 -16.92 11.56
C ASP A 152 -0.84 -18.40 11.88
N ILE A 153 -1.44 -19.13 10.95
CA ILE A 153 -1.71 -20.57 11.07
C ILE A 153 -0.65 -21.46 10.38
N GLY A 154 0.51 -20.87 10.02
CA GLY A 154 1.65 -21.59 9.47
C GLY A 154 1.48 -22.03 8.02
N ILE A 155 0.59 -21.41 7.26
CA ILE A 155 0.39 -21.72 5.84
C ILE A 155 1.24 -20.82 4.96
N GLU A 156 2.19 -21.40 4.24
CA GLU A 156 3.02 -20.70 3.28
C GLU A 156 2.28 -20.43 1.98
N TYR A 157 2.45 -19.23 1.45
CA TYR A 157 1.90 -18.80 0.17
C TYR A 157 2.97 -18.16 -0.72
N ASN A 158 2.71 -18.11 -2.03
CA ASN A 158 3.54 -17.38 -2.97
C ASN A 158 2.70 -16.73 -4.08
N THR A 159 3.33 -15.83 -4.84
CA THR A 159 2.69 -15.08 -5.93
C THR A 159 3.03 -15.61 -7.33
N CYS A 160 3.63 -16.80 -7.41
CA CYS A 160 4.02 -17.38 -8.69
C CYS A 160 2.81 -17.74 -9.55
N LYS A 161 2.94 -17.56 -10.84
CA LYS A 161 1.95 -17.95 -11.84
C LYS A 161 1.74 -19.47 -11.86
N ILE A 162 0.54 -19.91 -12.28
CA ILE A 162 0.20 -21.30 -12.51
C ILE A 162 0.26 -21.51 -14.03
N ARG A 163 0.92 -22.57 -14.48
CA ARG A 163 0.98 -22.95 -15.90
C ARG A 163 0.27 -24.27 -16.09
N ILE A 164 -0.69 -24.31 -17.04
CA ILE A 164 -1.48 -25.49 -17.40
C ILE A 164 -1.62 -25.50 -18.91
N ASN A 165 -1.20 -26.59 -19.56
CA ASN A 165 -1.30 -26.79 -21.02
C ASN A 165 -0.76 -25.62 -21.87
N GLY A 166 0.29 -24.95 -21.41
CA GLY A 166 0.88 -23.79 -22.08
C GLY A 166 0.25 -22.44 -21.73
N GLU A 167 -0.90 -22.41 -21.12
CA GLU A 167 -1.54 -21.19 -20.62
C GLU A 167 -1.01 -20.77 -19.26
N VAL A 168 -1.14 -19.47 -18.97
CA VAL A 168 -0.58 -18.86 -17.77
C VAL A 168 -1.66 -18.14 -16.98
N TYR A 169 -1.93 -18.63 -15.78
CA TYR A 169 -2.88 -18.05 -14.82
C TYR A 169 -2.14 -17.28 -13.74
N ALA A 170 -2.57 -16.06 -13.44
CA ALA A 170 -1.93 -15.16 -12.49
C ALA A 170 -2.81 -14.91 -11.25
N PRO A 171 -2.80 -15.81 -10.25
CA PRO A 171 -3.50 -15.58 -9.00
C PRO A 171 -2.88 -14.40 -8.24
N LYS A 172 -3.66 -13.74 -7.39
CA LYS A 172 -3.14 -12.75 -6.43
C LYS A 172 -2.10 -13.38 -5.49
N PHE A 173 -2.36 -14.61 -5.09
CA PHE A 173 -1.41 -15.52 -4.45
C PHE A 173 -1.94 -16.96 -4.49
N LYS A 174 -1.10 -17.93 -4.16
CA LYS A 174 -1.48 -19.35 -4.09
C LYS A 174 -0.82 -20.05 -2.93
N VAL A 175 -1.48 -21.08 -2.42
CA VAL A 175 -0.96 -22.02 -1.43
C VAL A 175 -0.66 -23.33 -2.17
N GLN A 176 0.63 -23.57 -2.45
CA GLN A 176 1.06 -24.70 -3.27
C GLN A 176 0.77 -26.04 -2.60
N SER A 177 0.98 -26.16 -1.30
CA SER A 177 0.78 -27.37 -0.50
C SER A 177 -0.68 -27.86 -0.50
N LYS A 178 -1.63 -26.93 -0.59
CA LYS A 178 -3.08 -27.21 -0.60
C LYS A 178 -3.69 -27.10 -1.99
N LYS A 179 -2.93 -26.69 -2.99
CA LYS A 179 -3.44 -26.33 -4.33
C LYS A 179 -4.59 -25.31 -4.31
N TRP A 180 -4.49 -24.32 -3.45
CA TRP A 180 -5.43 -23.19 -3.42
C TRP A 180 -4.88 -22.04 -4.25
N ALA A 181 -5.75 -21.43 -5.08
CA ALA A 181 -5.40 -20.27 -5.89
C ALA A 181 -6.45 -19.17 -5.69
N PHE A 182 -6.00 -18.00 -5.24
CA PHE A 182 -6.83 -16.87 -4.87
C PHE A 182 -6.83 -15.84 -5.99
N PHE A 183 -8.01 -15.52 -6.51
CA PHE A 183 -8.21 -14.58 -7.61
C PHE A 183 -9.18 -13.46 -7.19
N ASP A 184 -9.01 -12.32 -7.81
CA ASP A 184 -9.92 -11.18 -7.71
C ASP A 184 -10.61 -11.02 -9.07
N GLY A 185 -11.72 -11.74 -9.24
CA GLY A 185 -12.42 -11.91 -10.50
C GLY A 185 -11.67 -12.86 -11.46
N LEU A 186 -12.31 -13.97 -11.78
CA LEU A 186 -11.86 -14.94 -12.76
C LEU A 186 -13.07 -15.32 -13.63
N ASN A 187 -12.88 -15.49 -14.92
CA ASN A 187 -13.97 -15.98 -15.77
C ASN A 187 -14.25 -17.47 -15.51
N GLU A 188 -15.41 -17.93 -15.91
CA GLU A 188 -15.86 -19.29 -15.61
C GLU A 188 -15.06 -20.36 -16.37
N GLU A 189 -14.59 -20.07 -17.57
CA GLU A 189 -13.78 -20.97 -18.37
C GLU A 189 -12.42 -21.24 -17.71
N GLU A 190 -11.75 -20.18 -17.26
CA GLU A 190 -10.48 -20.29 -16.52
C GLU A 190 -10.66 -21.04 -15.20
N ARG A 191 -11.79 -20.84 -14.51
CA ARG A 191 -12.14 -21.55 -13.28
C ARG A 191 -12.27 -23.05 -13.52
N ILE A 192 -12.95 -23.46 -14.60
CA ILE A 192 -13.12 -24.87 -14.97
C ILE A 192 -11.76 -25.53 -15.20
N VAL A 193 -10.90 -24.91 -16.03
CA VAL A 193 -9.56 -25.44 -16.33
C VAL A 193 -8.71 -25.62 -15.08
N LEU A 194 -8.72 -24.63 -14.17
CA LEU A 194 -7.97 -24.71 -12.92
C LEU A 194 -8.50 -25.82 -12.01
N ASN A 195 -9.82 -25.97 -11.88
CA ASN A 195 -10.44 -27.00 -11.07
C ASN A 195 -10.18 -28.42 -11.62
N GLU A 196 -10.24 -28.64 -12.93
CA GLU A 196 -9.89 -29.91 -13.58
C GLU A 196 -8.43 -30.30 -13.29
N ASN A 197 -7.54 -29.30 -13.16
CA ASN A 197 -6.13 -29.50 -12.80
C ASN A 197 -5.90 -29.52 -11.28
N LYS A 198 -6.95 -29.79 -10.51
CA LYS A 198 -6.94 -29.96 -9.05
C LYS A 198 -6.56 -28.70 -8.26
N TRP A 199 -6.69 -27.51 -8.83
CA TRP A 199 -6.61 -26.26 -8.11
C TRP A 199 -7.98 -25.89 -7.55
N LYS A 200 -8.08 -25.65 -6.24
CA LYS A 200 -9.28 -25.02 -5.64
C LYS A 200 -9.20 -23.53 -5.88
N VAL A 201 -10.06 -23.04 -6.75
CA VAL A 201 -10.14 -21.60 -7.08
C VAL A 201 -11.00 -20.90 -6.05
N ILE A 202 -10.45 -19.83 -5.46
CA ILE A 202 -11.08 -19.01 -4.43
C ILE A 202 -11.18 -17.59 -4.97
N ASP A 203 -12.41 -17.12 -5.15
CA ASP A 203 -12.66 -15.74 -5.53
C ASP A 203 -12.72 -14.86 -4.28
N ILE A 204 -11.85 -13.85 -4.22
CA ILE A 204 -11.72 -12.93 -3.10
C ILE A 204 -12.23 -11.53 -3.43
N GLY A 205 -12.69 -11.30 -4.68
CA GLY A 205 -13.18 -9.97 -5.11
C GLY A 205 -14.44 -9.50 -4.40
N GLY A 206 -15.20 -10.44 -3.81
CA GLY A 206 -16.40 -10.15 -3.05
C GLY A 206 -16.18 -9.82 -1.56
N ILE A 207 -15.00 -10.08 -1.03
CA ILE A 207 -14.70 -9.94 0.40
C ILE A 207 -14.54 -8.48 0.81
N LYS A 208 -15.32 -8.02 1.79
CA LYS A 208 -15.44 -6.60 2.16
C LYS A 208 -14.98 -6.28 3.58
N ASN A 209 -14.82 -7.28 4.43
CA ASN A 209 -14.47 -7.09 5.86
C ASN A 209 -13.78 -8.32 6.45
N LYS A 210 -13.22 -8.15 7.65
CA LYS A 210 -12.49 -9.20 8.37
C LYS A 210 -13.35 -10.43 8.69
N ALA A 211 -14.62 -10.23 9.02
CA ALA A 211 -15.51 -11.35 9.35
C ALA A 211 -15.70 -12.29 8.14
N GLU A 212 -15.79 -11.75 6.94
CA GLU A 212 -15.86 -12.54 5.71
C GLU A 212 -14.54 -13.28 5.42
N VAL A 213 -13.38 -12.69 5.79
CA VAL A 213 -12.08 -13.39 5.74
C VAL A 213 -12.06 -14.55 6.72
N ASP A 214 -12.45 -14.32 7.96
CA ASP A 214 -12.49 -15.36 9.00
C ASP A 214 -13.43 -16.50 8.59
N GLN A 215 -14.58 -16.18 8.02
CA GLN A 215 -15.51 -17.18 7.48
C GLN A 215 -14.88 -17.98 6.33
N LEU A 216 -14.23 -17.32 5.38
CA LEU A 216 -13.54 -18.00 4.28
C LEU A 216 -12.45 -18.93 4.80
N ILE A 217 -11.66 -18.50 5.75
CA ILE A 217 -10.62 -19.35 6.36
C ILE A 217 -11.27 -20.60 6.99
N LEU A 218 -12.35 -20.43 7.77
CA LEU A 218 -13.06 -21.57 8.35
C LEU A 218 -13.60 -22.54 7.28
N GLU A 219 -14.07 -22.05 6.13
CA GLU A 219 -14.55 -22.86 5.02
C GLU A 219 -13.43 -23.60 4.27
N LEU A 220 -12.22 -23.04 4.25
CA LEU A 220 -11.06 -23.66 3.62
C LEU A 220 -10.50 -24.83 4.42
N PHE A 221 -10.76 -24.89 5.73
CA PHE A 221 -10.27 -25.92 6.64
C PHE A 221 -11.35 -26.94 7.08
N LYS A 222 -12.56 -26.83 6.56
CA LYS A 222 -13.59 -27.86 6.67
C LYS A 222 -13.37 -28.95 5.61
#